data_2a692b86c0edd4fd0015f0185c75ad63
#
_entry.id   2a692b86c0edd4fd0015f0185c75ad63
#
_cell.length_a   1.000
_cell.length_b   1.000
_cell.length_c   1.000
_cell.angle_alpha   90.00
_cell.angle_beta   90.00
_cell.angle_gamma   90.00
#
_symmetry.space_group_name_H-M   'P 1'
#
loop_
_entity.id
_entity.type
_entity.pdbx_description
1 polymer ?
#
loop_
_entity_poly.entity_id
_entity_poly.type
_entity_poly.pdbx_seq_one_letter_code
_entity_poly.pdbx_strand_id
1 'polypeptide(L)'
;TGDVSLNADAPIICCTAEILANQSLREGPTLDADMIVMDEFHFYGDRQRGWAWQVPLLELRTPQVVAMSATLGDTTRFERTWKERTGRDVSLIDDAQRPVPLEFEYVVDRLPDTVERLLGEGRWPVYIVHFSQRDAVATAQSFDRSSLISPEQKKAIAAQLAGVSFTKGFGQTLKSLLAQGIGVHHAGMLPRYRRLVERLTQAGLLPIVCGTDTLGVGINVPIRTVLMTSLVKYDGRRMRHVSAREFHQIAGRAGRAGFDTVGFVRVLAPEHEVDAARERAR
;
A
#
# COMPACT_ATOMS: atom_id res chain seq x y z
N THR A 1 3.63 4.17 -18.77
CA THR A 1 4.83 3.34 -18.71
C THR A 1 5.67 3.61 -19.96
N GLY A 2 7.00 3.45 -19.91
CA GLY A 2 7.89 3.78 -21.01
C GLY A 2 7.62 3.08 -22.35
N ASP A 3 6.74 2.08 -22.36
CA ASP A 3 6.43 1.29 -23.55
C ASP A 3 5.18 1.76 -24.30
N VAL A 4 4.33 2.59 -23.66
CA VAL A 4 3.08 3.05 -24.28
C VAL A 4 2.83 4.51 -23.89
N SER A 5 2.75 5.38 -24.90
CA SER A 5 2.28 6.76 -24.76
C SER A 5 0.86 6.85 -25.34
N LEU A 6 -0.08 7.34 -24.55
CA LEU A 6 -1.44 7.62 -24.97
C LEU A 6 -1.66 9.13 -24.84
N ASN A 7 -2.08 9.77 -25.92
CA ASN A 7 -2.40 11.21 -25.95
C ASN A 7 -1.28 12.10 -25.37
N ALA A 8 -0.11 12.06 -26.01
CA ALA A 8 1.11 12.76 -25.54
C ALA A 8 0.95 14.29 -25.44
N ASP A 9 -0.03 14.85 -26.17
CA ASP A 9 -0.30 16.31 -26.21
C ASP A 9 -1.46 16.71 -25.28
N ALA A 10 -1.86 15.85 -24.36
CA ALA A 10 -2.91 16.17 -23.41
C ALA A 10 -2.45 17.28 -22.44
N PRO A 11 -3.37 18.19 -22.02
CA PRO A 11 -3.02 19.25 -21.07
C PRO A 11 -2.61 18.72 -19.68
N ILE A 12 -2.99 17.49 -19.35
CA ILE A 12 -2.56 16.78 -18.12
C ILE A 12 -1.93 15.46 -18.53
N ILE A 13 -0.64 15.32 -18.23
CA ILE A 13 0.14 14.12 -18.54
C ILE A 13 0.47 13.37 -17.26
N CYS A 14 0.10 12.10 -17.17
CA CYS A 14 0.46 11.21 -16.07
C CYS A 14 1.57 10.25 -16.52
N CYS A 15 2.74 10.34 -15.90
CA CYS A 15 3.89 9.50 -16.26
C CYS A 15 4.65 9.03 -15.02
N THR A 16 5.59 8.11 -15.19
CA THR A 16 6.53 7.76 -14.13
C THR A 16 7.61 8.84 -14.01
N ALA A 17 8.23 8.92 -12.83
CA ALA A 17 9.30 9.91 -12.58
C ALA A 17 10.46 9.78 -13.58
N GLU A 18 10.79 8.55 -13.99
CA GLU A 18 11.84 8.28 -14.97
C GLU A 18 11.54 8.89 -16.35
N ILE A 19 10.27 8.92 -16.76
CA ILE A 19 9.87 9.55 -18.03
C ILE A 19 10.09 11.06 -17.95
N LEU A 20 9.62 11.70 -16.86
CA LEU A 20 9.84 13.14 -16.64
C LEU A 20 11.33 13.47 -16.59
N ALA A 21 12.14 12.67 -15.89
CA ALA A 21 13.59 12.87 -15.83
C ALA A 21 14.25 12.80 -17.22
N ASN A 22 13.87 11.81 -18.03
CA ASN A 22 14.37 11.70 -19.39
C ASN A 22 13.92 12.86 -20.30
N GLN A 23 12.69 13.34 -20.14
CA GLN A 23 12.22 14.55 -20.86
C GLN A 23 12.99 15.78 -20.41
N SER A 24 13.19 15.97 -19.10
CA SER A 24 13.97 17.07 -18.55
C SER A 24 15.40 17.13 -19.09
N LEU A 25 16.04 15.96 -19.27
CA LEU A 25 17.38 15.88 -19.86
C LEU A 25 17.40 16.22 -21.36
N ARG A 26 16.34 15.88 -22.09
CA ARG A 26 16.28 16.15 -23.55
C ARG A 26 15.89 17.58 -23.86
N GLU A 27 14.93 18.12 -23.14
CA GLU A 27 14.28 19.38 -23.45
C GLU A 27 14.78 20.52 -22.55
N GLY A 28 15.28 20.17 -21.35
CA GLY A 28 15.83 21.15 -20.41
C GLY A 28 14.86 22.30 -20.12
N PRO A 29 15.32 23.55 -20.14
CA PRO A 29 14.48 24.71 -19.87
C PRO A 29 13.32 24.94 -20.86
N THR A 30 13.35 24.23 -22.01
CA THR A 30 12.32 24.37 -23.07
C THR A 30 11.16 23.39 -22.88
N LEU A 31 11.20 22.55 -21.87
CA LEU A 31 10.07 21.66 -21.53
C LEU A 31 8.80 22.48 -21.32
N ASP A 32 7.79 22.23 -22.16
CA ASP A 32 6.49 22.90 -22.10
C ASP A 32 5.65 22.31 -20.97
N ALA A 33 5.85 22.84 -19.76
CA ALA A 33 5.09 22.48 -18.58
C ALA A 33 4.98 23.68 -17.63
N ASP A 34 3.77 24.05 -17.24
CA ASP A 34 3.52 25.08 -16.23
C ASP A 34 3.69 24.55 -14.81
N MET A 35 3.26 23.31 -14.58
CA MET A 35 3.28 22.67 -13.26
C MET A 35 3.75 21.23 -13.34
N ILE A 36 4.53 20.83 -12.36
CA ILE A 36 4.99 19.45 -12.15
C ILE A 36 4.58 18.99 -10.76
N VAL A 37 3.80 17.92 -10.69
CA VAL A 37 3.43 17.28 -9.42
C VAL A 37 4.25 16.00 -9.27
N MET A 38 5.09 15.95 -8.26
CA MET A 38 5.95 14.81 -7.93
C MET A 38 5.40 14.09 -6.72
N ASP A 39 4.73 12.98 -6.96
CA ASP A 39 4.27 12.09 -5.88
C ASP A 39 5.39 11.19 -5.36
N GLU A 40 5.21 10.67 -4.15
CA GLU A 40 6.20 9.82 -3.46
C GLU A 40 7.61 10.44 -3.44
N PHE A 41 7.68 11.74 -3.20
CA PHE A 41 8.93 12.52 -3.28
C PHE A 41 10.04 12.03 -2.33
N HIS A 42 9.71 11.19 -1.33
CA HIS A 42 10.71 10.54 -0.48
C HIS A 42 11.70 9.65 -1.26
N PHE A 43 11.36 9.21 -2.48
CA PHE A 43 12.30 8.50 -3.35
C PHE A 43 13.46 9.38 -3.83
N TYR A 44 13.38 10.70 -3.67
CA TYR A 44 14.50 11.62 -3.96
C TYR A 44 15.83 11.15 -3.31
N GLY A 45 15.78 10.57 -2.11
CA GLY A 45 16.94 10.02 -1.41
C GLY A 45 17.25 8.55 -1.72
N ASP A 46 16.54 7.90 -2.62
CA ASP A 46 16.77 6.51 -2.97
C ASP A 46 18.05 6.34 -3.79
N ARG A 47 18.88 5.33 -3.42
CA ARG A 47 20.19 5.12 -4.06
C ARG A 47 20.09 4.66 -5.52
N GLN A 48 19.04 3.99 -5.90
CA GLN A 48 18.87 3.42 -7.24
C GLN A 48 17.97 4.29 -8.12
N ARG A 49 16.87 4.81 -7.56
CA ARG A 49 15.84 5.52 -8.31
C ARG A 49 15.80 7.02 -8.06
N GLY A 50 16.51 7.53 -7.04
CA GLY A 50 16.45 8.94 -6.63
C GLY A 50 16.74 9.92 -7.76
N TRP A 51 17.58 9.55 -8.71
CA TRP A 51 17.89 10.36 -9.88
C TRP A 51 16.64 10.82 -10.65
N ALA A 52 15.60 9.97 -10.69
CA ALA A 52 14.37 10.29 -11.40
C ALA A 52 13.58 11.46 -10.77
N TRP A 53 13.72 11.67 -9.46
CA TRP A 53 13.19 12.85 -8.75
C TRP A 53 14.18 14.02 -8.73
N GLN A 54 15.48 13.75 -8.76
CA GLN A 54 16.51 14.78 -8.69
C GLN A 54 16.68 15.52 -10.02
N VAL A 55 16.74 14.81 -11.13
CA VAL A 55 17.02 15.38 -12.46
C VAL A 55 16.03 16.48 -12.84
N PRO A 56 14.70 16.30 -12.77
CA PRO A 56 13.77 17.39 -13.10
C PRO A 56 13.99 18.64 -12.25
N LEU A 57 14.32 18.48 -10.97
CA LEU A 57 14.59 19.59 -10.08
C LEU A 57 15.91 20.31 -10.41
N LEU A 58 16.85 19.62 -11.02
CA LEU A 58 18.13 20.21 -11.44
C LEU A 58 18.03 20.90 -12.79
N GLU A 59 17.28 20.35 -13.73
CA GLU A 59 17.18 20.84 -15.10
C GLU A 59 16.10 21.91 -15.29
N LEU A 60 14.97 21.77 -14.59
CA LEU A 60 13.81 22.62 -14.79
C LEU A 60 13.74 23.75 -13.75
N ARG A 61 13.56 25.00 -14.21
CA ARG A 61 13.42 26.17 -13.34
C ARG A 61 12.09 26.92 -13.52
N THR A 62 11.47 26.75 -14.67
CA THR A 62 10.26 27.48 -15.05
C THR A 62 8.99 26.91 -14.44
N PRO A 63 8.75 25.58 -14.43
CA PRO A 63 7.53 25.01 -13.87
C PRO A 63 7.40 25.27 -12.38
N GLN A 64 6.16 25.43 -11.93
CA GLN A 64 5.84 25.32 -10.51
C GLN A 64 5.94 23.82 -10.12
N VAL A 65 6.63 23.55 -9.03
CA VAL A 65 6.80 22.17 -8.53
C VAL A 65 6.00 21.97 -7.25
N VAL A 66 5.22 20.90 -7.22
CA VAL A 66 4.53 20.39 -6.03
C VAL A 66 5.14 19.04 -5.70
N ALA A 67 5.87 18.96 -4.59
CA ALA A 67 6.46 17.71 -4.10
C ALA A 67 5.59 17.15 -2.97
N MET A 68 5.07 15.94 -3.16
CA MET A 68 4.18 15.27 -2.20
C MET A 68 4.86 14.05 -1.60
N SER A 69 4.83 13.93 -0.29
CA SER A 69 5.39 12.78 0.42
C SER A 69 4.75 12.61 1.79
N ALA A 70 4.48 11.38 2.17
CA ALA A 70 3.99 11.07 3.52
C ALA A 70 5.10 11.07 4.58
N THR A 71 6.39 10.99 4.19
CA THR A 71 7.52 10.69 5.10
C THR A 71 8.83 11.33 4.65
N LEU A 72 8.86 12.64 4.46
CA LEU A 72 10.08 13.30 3.95
C LEU A 72 11.10 13.63 5.06
N GLY A 73 10.66 13.82 6.30
CA GLY A 73 11.51 14.25 7.40
C GLY A 73 11.81 15.76 7.36
N ASP A 74 13.00 16.18 7.84
CA ASP A 74 13.41 17.59 7.83
C ASP A 74 13.65 18.09 6.40
N THR A 75 12.85 19.05 5.99
CA THR A 75 12.85 19.66 4.64
C THR A 75 13.66 20.94 4.53
N THR A 76 14.17 21.49 5.64
CA THR A 76 14.80 22.82 5.72
C THR A 76 15.91 23.03 4.67
N ARG A 77 16.78 22.01 4.52
CA ARG A 77 17.87 22.09 3.53
C ARG A 77 17.34 22.09 2.10
N PHE A 78 16.32 21.29 1.84
CA PHE A 78 15.67 21.18 0.53
C PHE A 78 15.01 22.52 0.16
N GLU A 79 14.21 23.09 1.06
CA GLU A 79 13.51 24.36 0.86
C GLU A 79 14.50 25.50 0.54
N ARG A 80 15.57 25.62 1.31
CA ARG A 80 16.61 26.61 1.07
C ARG A 80 17.26 26.43 -0.30
N THR A 81 17.71 25.23 -0.63
CA THR A 81 18.38 24.93 -1.91
C THR A 81 17.46 25.20 -3.08
N TRP A 82 16.16 24.85 -2.94
CA TRP A 82 15.17 25.08 -3.99
C TRP A 82 14.90 26.57 -4.22
N LYS A 83 14.76 27.35 -3.14
CA LYS A 83 14.62 28.82 -3.20
C LYS A 83 15.84 29.48 -3.87
N GLU A 84 17.06 29.08 -3.47
CA GLU A 84 18.29 29.60 -4.05
C GLU A 84 18.40 29.31 -5.56
N ARG A 85 17.95 28.15 -6.01
CA ARG A 85 18.05 27.77 -7.43
C ARG A 85 16.99 28.40 -8.32
N THR A 86 15.79 28.54 -7.82
CA THR A 86 14.63 29.01 -8.63
C THR A 86 14.34 30.50 -8.45
N GLY A 87 14.83 31.09 -7.37
CA GLY A 87 14.44 32.44 -6.97
C GLY A 87 12.99 32.55 -6.47
N ARG A 88 12.31 31.43 -6.28
CA ARG A 88 10.90 31.36 -5.84
C ARG A 88 10.80 30.99 -4.38
N ASP A 89 9.75 31.45 -3.73
CA ASP A 89 9.43 31.03 -2.37
C ASP A 89 8.97 29.56 -2.37
N VAL A 90 9.35 28.86 -1.31
CA VAL A 90 8.93 27.49 -1.04
C VAL A 90 7.97 27.51 0.15
N SER A 91 6.81 26.91 -0.01
CA SER A 91 5.83 26.76 1.05
C SER A 91 5.80 25.30 1.49
N LEU A 92 6.06 25.06 2.77
CA LEU A 92 5.89 23.76 3.40
C LEU A 92 4.45 23.65 3.93
N ILE A 93 3.76 22.56 3.60
CA ILE A 93 2.43 22.19 4.12
C ILE A 93 2.59 20.86 4.82
N ASP A 94 2.74 20.86 6.13
CA ASP A 94 2.98 19.68 6.98
C ASP A 94 1.99 19.54 8.13
N ASP A 95 1.01 20.44 8.22
CA ASP A 95 -0.02 20.51 9.27
C ASP A 95 -1.32 19.76 8.92
N ALA A 96 -1.34 19.03 7.82
CA ALA A 96 -2.53 18.29 7.41
C ALA A 96 -2.89 17.19 8.42
N GLN A 97 -4.02 17.39 9.10
CA GLN A 97 -4.54 16.38 10.02
C GLN A 97 -5.05 15.16 9.26
N ARG A 98 -4.72 13.98 9.77
CA ARG A 98 -5.22 12.74 9.19
C ARG A 98 -6.75 12.67 9.37
N PRO A 99 -7.54 12.46 8.29
CA PRO A 99 -9.01 12.42 8.36
C PRO A 99 -9.53 11.31 9.28
N VAL A 100 -8.83 10.17 9.34
CA VAL A 100 -9.17 9.02 10.18
C VAL A 100 -7.98 8.72 11.08
N PRO A 101 -8.06 8.99 12.39
CA PRO A 101 -6.99 8.69 13.34
C PRO A 101 -6.73 7.18 13.41
N LEU A 102 -5.52 6.80 13.81
CA LEU A 102 -5.10 5.42 13.94
C LEU A 102 -4.95 5.03 15.40
N GLU A 103 -5.46 3.85 15.71
CA GLU A 103 -5.23 3.16 16.98
C GLU A 103 -4.24 2.03 16.80
N PHE A 104 -3.16 2.02 17.59
CA PHE A 104 -2.09 1.05 17.51
C PHE A 104 -2.14 0.08 18.71
N GLU A 105 -1.93 -1.21 18.42
CA GLU A 105 -1.83 -2.24 19.45
C GLU A 105 -0.78 -3.27 19.07
N TYR A 106 0.10 -3.62 20.03
CA TYR A 106 0.97 -4.78 19.94
C TYR A 106 0.23 -5.97 20.56
N VAL A 107 0.01 -7.01 19.76
CA VAL A 107 -0.88 -8.12 20.10
C VAL A 107 -0.06 -9.36 20.45
N VAL A 108 -0.15 -9.80 21.70
CA VAL A 108 0.50 -11.04 22.16
C VAL A 108 -0.53 -12.17 22.10
N ASP A 109 -0.94 -12.51 20.89
CA ASP A 109 -1.90 -13.57 20.60
C ASP A 109 -1.61 -14.22 19.25
N ARG A 110 -2.23 -15.37 18.96
CA ARG A 110 -2.07 -16.05 17.67
C ARG A 110 -2.85 -15.33 16.57
N LEU A 111 -2.34 -15.43 15.36
CA LEU A 111 -2.97 -14.80 14.18
C LEU A 111 -4.44 -15.19 14.01
N PRO A 112 -4.86 -16.49 14.07
CA PRO A 112 -6.26 -16.85 13.91
C PRO A 112 -7.15 -16.22 14.97
N ASP A 113 -6.74 -16.28 16.25
CA ASP A 113 -7.51 -15.74 17.39
C ASP A 113 -7.67 -14.22 17.27
N THR A 114 -6.59 -13.53 16.84
CA THR A 114 -6.62 -12.09 16.57
C THR A 114 -7.58 -11.72 15.46
N VAL A 115 -7.55 -12.46 14.35
CA VAL A 115 -8.44 -12.21 13.21
C VAL A 115 -9.88 -12.47 13.59
N GLU A 116 -10.19 -13.56 14.29
CA GLU A 116 -11.54 -13.86 14.77
C GLU A 116 -12.08 -12.74 15.66
N ARG A 117 -11.28 -12.25 16.61
CA ARG A 117 -11.62 -11.10 17.46
C ARG A 117 -11.93 -9.86 16.63
N LEU A 118 -11.06 -9.51 15.66
CA LEU A 118 -11.25 -8.33 14.79
C LEU A 118 -12.53 -8.42 13.96
N LEU A 119 -12.84 -9.59 13.43
CA LEU A 119 -14.07 -9.82 12.67
C LEU A 119 -15.30 -9.73 13.57
N GLY A 120 -15.26 -10.35 14.76
CA GLY A 120 -16.34 -10.28 15.75
C GLY A 120 -16.63 -8.87 16.25
N GLU A 121 -15.61 -8.02 16.35
CA GLU A 121 -15.74 -6.60 16.70
C GLU A 121 -16.15 -5.70 15.52
N GLY A 122 -16.38 -6.28 14.33
CA GLY A 122 -16.72 -5.53 13.12
C GLY A 122 -15.57 -4.68 12.57
N ARG A 123 -14.31 -4.95 12.94
CA ARG A 123 -13.13 -4.19 12.53
C ARG A 123 -12.55 -4.65 11.19
N TRP A 124 -13.40 -4.98 10.26
CA TRP A 124 -13.04 -5.44 8.92
C TRP A 124 -13.42 -4.43 7.83
N PRO A 125 -12.81 -4.44 6.62
CA PRO A 125 -11.83 -5.40 6.10
C PRO A 125 -10.50 -5.38 6.85
N VAL A 126 -9.95 -6.57 7.12
CA VAL A 126 -8.62 -6.77 7.71
C VAL A 126 -7.62 -7.07 6.61
N TYR A 127 -6.59 -6.24 6.51
CA TYR A 127 -5.46 -6.50 5.64
C TYR A 127 -4.31 -7.10 6.44
N ILE A 128 -4.02 -8.38 6.18
CA ILE A 128 -2.96 -9.13 6.85
C ILE A 128 -1.68 -9.00 6.02
N VAL A 129 -0.69 -8.33 6.59
CA VAL A 129 0.56 -7.99 5.92
C VAL A 129 1.62 -9.03 6.21
N HIS A 130 2.14 -9.63 5.15
CA HIS A 130 3.29 -10.51 5.14
C HIS A 130 4.44 -9.88 4.37
N PHE A 131 5.67 -10.38 4.58
CA PHE A 131 6.85 -9.94 3.82
C PHE A 131 7.27 -10.93 2.75
N SER A 132 6.50 -12.01 2.55
CA SER A 132 6.64 -12.92 1.42
C SER A 132 5.29 -13.23 0.78
N GLN A 133 5.30 -13.45 -0.53
CA GLN A 133 4.10 -13.85 -1.29
C GLN A 133 3.63 -15.25 -0.84
N ARG A 134 4.58 -16.13 -0.54
CA ARG A 134 4.31 -17.50 -0.07
C ARG A 134 3.51 -17.48 1.23
N ASP A 135 3.95 -16.68 2.21
CA ASP A 135 3.30 -16.64 3.52
C ASP A 135 1.91 -15.99 3.43
N ALA A 136 1.75 -14.97 2.58
CA ALA A 136 0.44 -14.38 2.32
C ALA A 136 -0.56 -15.42 1.77
N VAL A 137 -0.15 -16.24 0.81
CA VAL A 137 -0.99 -17.30 0.23
C VAL A 137 -1.25 -18.41 1.26
N ALA A 138 -0.21 -18.86 1.98
CA ALA A 138 -0.31 -19.90 3.00
C ALA A 138 -1.30 -19.50 4.11
N THR A 139 -1.19 -18.27 4.60
CA THR A 139 -2.12 -17.72 5.60
C THR A 139 -3.55 -17.66 5.05
N ALA A 140 -3.75 -17.18 3.84
CA ALA A 140 -5.09 -17.16 3.23
C ALA A 140 -5.71 -18.56 3.14
N GLN A 141 -4.90 -19.58 2.87
CA GLN A 141 -5.33 -20.97 2.79
C GLN A 141 -5.60 -21.63 4.14
N SER A 142 -4.99 -21.13 5.22
CA SER A 142 -5.10 -21.72 6.56
C SER A 142 -6.38 -21.35 7.31
N PHE A 143 -7.09 -20.28 6.90
CA PHE A 143 -8.32 -19.88 7.59
C PHE A 143 -9.44 -20.91 7.44
N ASP A 144 -10.15 -21.15 8.55
CA ASP A 144 -11.44 -21.87 8.51
C ASP A 144 -12.46 -20.99 7.79
N ARG A 145 -13.10 -21.57 6.81
CA ARG A 145 -13.89 -20.91 5.78
C ARG A 145 -15.40 -21.04 5.98
N SER A 146 -15.83 -21.72 7.03
CA SER A 146 -17.23 -22.12 7.20
C SER A 146 -18.18 -20.96 7.48
N SER A 147 -17.71 -19.87 8.09
CA SER A 147 -18.56 -18.81 8.64
C SER A 147 -18.11 -17.37 8.37
N LEU A 148 -17.13 -17.14 7.50
CA LEU A 148 -16.53 -15.80 7.29
C LEU A 148 -17.49 -14.80 6.64
N ILE A 149 -18.39 -15.25 5.80
CA ILE A 149 -19.31 -14.41 5.02
C ILE A 149 -20.72 -14.97 4.98
N SER A 150 -21.71 -14.07 4.88
CA SER A 150 -23.13 -14.46 4.78
C SER A 150 -23.46 -15.14 3.45
N PRO A 151 -24.60 -15.85 3.38
CA PRO A 151 -25.10 -16.40 2.11
C PRO A 151 -25.30 -15.35 1.02
N GLU A 152 -25.73 -14.15 1.39
CA GLU A 152 -25.92 -13.01 0.49
C GLU A 152 -24.59 -12.54 -0.09
N GLN A 153 -23.55 -12.43 0.75
CA GLN A 153 -22.20 -12.09 0.31
C GLN A 153 -21.64 -13.18 -0.63
N LYS A 154 -21.84 -14.47 -0.30
CA LYS A 154 -21.44 -15.59 -1.19
C LYS A 154 -22.08 -15.46 -2.56
N LYS A 155 -23.39 -15.16 -2.62
CA LYS A 155 -24.13 -14.96 -3.87
C LYS A 155 -23.60 -13.76 -4.65
N ALA A 156 -23.32 -12.64 -3.96
CA ALA A 156 -22.77 -11.44 -4.58
C ALA A 156 -21.36 -11.69 -5.15
N ILE A 157 -20.50 -12.39 -4.42
CA ILE A 157 -19.17 -12.79 -4.91
C ILE A 157 -19.31 -13.71 -6.12
N ALA A 158 -20.16 -14.72 -6.07
CA ALA A 158 -20.37 -15.65 -7.19
C ALA A 158 -20.79 -14.91 -8.47
N ALA A 159 -21.67 -13.91 -8.36
CA ALA A 159 -22.08 -13.05 -9.47
C ALA A 159 -20.88 -12.24 -10.04
N GLN A 160 -20.00 -11.73 -9.20
CA GLN A 160 -18.79 -10.99 -9.62
C GLN A 160 -17.72 -11.90 -10.24
N LEU A 161 -17.68 -13.18 -9.85
CA LEU A 161 -16.76 -14.17 -10.41
C LEU A 161 -17.29 -14.79 -11.71
N ALA A 162 -18.57 -14.65 -12.00
CA ALA A 162 -19.17 -15.12 -13.25
C ALA A 162 -18.49 -14.44 -14.45
N GLY A 163 -18.06 -15.23 -15.41
CA GLY A 163 -17.35 -14.74 -16.60
C GLY A 163 -15.86 -14.44 -16.39
N VAL A 164 -15.32 -14.54 -15.19
CA VAL A 164 -13.87 -14.38 -14.95
C VAL A 164 -13.14 -15.68 -15.28
N SER A 165 -12.20 -15.61 -16.22
CA SER A 165 -11.34 -16.75 -16.55
C SER A 165 -10.19 -16.86 -15.57
N PHE A 166 -10.11 -17.99 -14.87
CA PHE A 166 -9.03 -18.32 -13.95
C PHE A 166 -8.07 -19.34 -14.57
N THR A 167 -6.77 -19.05 -14.49
CA THR A 167 -5.72 -19.97 -14.94
C THR A 167 -5.64 -21.20 -14.03
N LYS A 168 -5.09 -22.28 -14.54
CA LYS A 168 -4.73 -23.45 -13.73
C LYS A 168 -3.72 -23.06 -12.64
N GLY A 169 -3.67 -23.82 -11.55
CA GLY A 169 -2.79 -23.53 -10.42
C GLY A 169 -3.31 -22.37 -9.56
N PHE A 170 -2.53 -21.33 -9.35
CA PHE A 170 -2.86 -20.22 -8.44
C PHE A 170 -4.20 -19.55 -8.77
N GLY A 171 -4.59 -19.46 -10.05
CA GLY A 171 -5.89 -18.91 -10.40
C GLY A 171 -7.07 -19.68 -9.79
N GLN A 172 -7.01 -21.00 -9.76
CA GLN A 172 -8.05 -21.83 -9.14
C GLN A 172 -8.03 -21.69 -7.60
N THR A 173 -6.85 -21.64 -7.01
CA THR A 173 -6.69 -21.35 -5.57
C THR A 173 -7.33 -20.01 -5.21
N LEU A 174 -7.02 -18.97 -5.96
CA LEU A 174 -7.58 -17.62 -5.75
C LEU A 174 -9.11 -17.64 -5.89
N LYS A 175 -9.65 -18.30 -6.92
CA LYS A 175 -11.10 -18.44 -7.10
C LYS A 175 -11.78 -19.06 -5.87
N SER A 176 -11.19 -20.14 -5.34
CA SER A 176 -11.70 -20.82 -4.14
C SER A 176 -11.66 -19.92 -2.90
N LEU A 177 -10.58 -19.16 -2.71
CA LEU A 177 -10.44 -18.22 -1.60
C LEU A 177 -11.45 -17.07 -1.71
N LEU A 178 -11.56 -16.44 -2.88
CA LEU A 178 -12.51 -15.36 -3.12
C LEU A 178 -13.95 -15.78 -2.86
N ALA A 179 -14.34 -16.98 -3.32
CA ALA A 179 -15.69 -17.50 -3.07
C ALA A 179 -16.03 -17.63 -1.57
N GLN A 180 -15.05 -17.51 -0.71
CA GLN A 180 -15.18 -17.62 0.75
C GLN A 180 -14.89 -16.30 1.48
N GLY A 181 -14.75 -15.20 0.74
CA GLY A 181 -14.52 -13.89 1.33
C GLY A 181 -13.05 -13.60 1.67
N ILE A 182 -12.11 -14.40 1.17
CA ILE A 182 -10.68 -14.21 1.42
C ILE A 182 -10.00 -13.74 0.14
N GLY A 183 -9.40 -12.56 0.18
CA GLY A 183 -8.57 -12.02 -0.89
C GLY A 183 -7.08 -12.35 -0.69
N VAL A 184 -6.35 -12.44 -1.80
CA VAL A 184 -4.89 -12.44 -1.80
C VAL A 184 -4.42 -11.32 -2.72
N HIS A 185 -3.42 -10.54 -2.27
CA HIS A 185 -2.91 -9.42 -3.05
C HIS A 185 -1.40 -9.25 -2.91
N HIS A 186 -0.67 -9.44 -4.02
CA HIS A 186 0.78 -9.20 -4.10
C HIS A 186 1.23 -8.90 -5.53
N ALA A 187 2.44 -8.35 -5.68
CA ALA A 187 2.97 -7.91 -6.98
C ALA A 187 3.13 -9.04 -8.02
N GLY A 188 3.34 -10.28 -7.57
CA GLY A 188 3.46 -11.45 -8.45
C GLY A 188 2.17 -11.95 -9.09
N MET A 189 1.02 -11.35 -8.74
CA MET A 189 -0.27 -11.71 -9.33
C MET A 189 -0.46 -11.03 -10.69
N LEU A 190 -1.21 -11.70 -11.58
CA LEU A 190 -1.68 -11.09 -12.82
C LEU A 190 -2.48 -9.82 -12.53
N PRO A 191 -2.29 -8.73 -13.28
CA PRO A 191 -2.99 -7.46 -13.05
C PRO A 191 -4.52 -7.60 -13.00
N ARG A 192 -5.10 -8.48 -13.81
CA ARG A 192 -6.55 -8.76 -13.80
C ARG A 192 -7.04 -9.33 -12.47
N TYR A 193 -6.23 -10.16 -11.80
CA TYR A 193 -6.59 -10.74 -10.51
C TYR A 193 -6.46 -9.73 -9.38
N ARG A 194 -5.42 -8.87 -9.42
CA ARG A 194 -5.29 -7.77 -8.47
C ARG A 194 -6.51 -6.85 -8.54
N ARG A 195 -6.88 -6.39 -9.74
CA ARG A 195 -8.10 -5.56 -9.95
C ARG A 195 -9.38 -6.24 -9.49
N LEU A 196 -9.49 -7.56 -9.65
CA LEU A 196 -10.64 -8.31 -9.15
C LEU A 196 -10.71 -8.28 -7.63
N VAL A 197 -9.61 -8.56 -6.93
CA VAL A 197 -9.52 -8.49 -5.46
C VAL A 197 -9.85 -7.09 -4.97
N GLU A 198 -9.27 -6.06 -5.58
CA GLU A 198 -9.53 -4.66 -5.27
C GLU A 198 -11.02 -4.31 -5.39
N ARG A 199 -11.64 -4.67 -6.50
CA ARG A 199 -13.08 -4.43 -6.75
C ARG A 199 -13.97 -5.15 -5.71
N LEU A 200 -13.67 -6.40 -5.39
CA LEU A 200 -14.44 -7.15 -4.39
C LEU A 200 -14.26 -6.55 -2.98
N THR A 201 -13.05 -6.08 -2.64
CA THR A 201 -12.80 -5.41 -1.36
C THR A 201 -13.52 -4.06 -1.29
N GLN A 202 -13.48 -3.27 -2.38
CA GLN A 202 -14.22 -2.01 -2.49
C GLN A 202 -15.74 -2.21 -2.35
N ALA A 203 -16.24 -3.33 -2.83
CA ALA A 203 -17.65 -3.70 -2.68
C ALA A 203 -17.99 -4.24 -1.27
N GLY A 204 -17.04 -4.29 -0.34
CA GLY A 204 -17.28 -4.81 1.03
C GLY A 204 -17.50 -6.31 1.10
N LEU A 205 -17.05 -7.08 0.09
CA LEU A 205 -17.29 -8.50 -0.03
C LEU A 205 -16.18 -9.38 0.55
N LEU A 206 -15.00 -8.79 0.81
CA LEU A 206 -13.84 -9.50 1.34
C LEU A 206 -13.50 -9.00 2.74
N PRO A 207 -13.93 -9.68 3.81
CA PRO A 207 -13.56 -9.31 5.18
C PRO A 207 -12.07 -9.49 5.48
N ILE A 208 -11.37 -10.38 4.76
CA ILE A 208 -9.94 -10.66 4.92
C ILE A 208 -9.24 -10.51 3.58
N VAL A 209 -8.11 -9.80 3.58
CA VAL A 209 -7.18 -9.76 2.45
C VAL A 209 -5.77 -10.02 2.96
N CYS A 210 -5.14 -11.10 2.51
CA CYS A 210 -3.74 -11.41 2.81
C CYS A 210 -2.85 -10.88 1.70
N GLY A 211 -1.79 -10.16 2.04
CA GLY A 211 -0.91 -9.62 1.02
C GLY A 211 0.46 -9.23 1.53
N THR A 212 1.25 -8.65 0.66
CA THR A 212 2.61 -8.20 0.99
C THR A 212 2.65 -6.70 1.28
N ASP A 213 3.73 -6.25 1.92
CA ASP A 213 4.01 -4.84 2.21
C ASP A 213 4.03 -3.95 0.96
N THR A 214 4.26 -4.54 -0.22
CA THR A 214 4.23 -3.85 -1.53
C THR A 214 2.84 -3.37 -1.96
N LEU A 215 1.78 -3.69 -1.22
CA LEU A 215 0.44 -3.11 -1.41
C LEU A 215 0.44 -1.57 -1.21
N GLY A 216 1.56 -1.02 -0.75
CA GLY A 216 1.75 0.41 -0.54
C GLY A 216 1.72 1.26 -1.80
N VAL A 217 1.92 0.72 -3.00
CA VAL A 217 2.07 1.50 -4.22
C VAL A 217 0.85 1.31 -5.14
N GLY A 218 0.00 2.33 -5.22
CA GLY A 218 -1.00 2.45 -6.29
C GLY A 218 -2.34 1.73 -6.08
N ILE A 219 -2.71 1.25 -4.87
CA ILE A 219 -3.98 0.57 -4.65
C ILE A 219 -4.87 1.35 -3.70
N ASN A 220 -6.03 1.72 -4.19
CA ASN A 220 -7.10 2.30 -3.38
C ASN A 220 -8.05 1.19 -2.89
N VAL A 221 -7.59 0.38 -1.93
CA VAL A 221 -8.41 -0.63 -1.27
C VAL A 221 -8.86 -0.09 0.08
N PRO A 222 -10.15 -0.04 0.37
CA PRO A 222 -10.67 0.45 1.64
C PRO A 222 -10.39 -0.57 2.75
N ILE A 223 -9.34 -0.34 3.53
CA ILE A 223 -8.92 -1.18 4.64
C ILE A 223 -9.29 -0.49 5.95
N ARG A 224 -9.99 -1.17 6.85
CA ARG A 224 -10.27 -0.65 8.19
C ARG A 224 -9.15 -1.01 9.16
N THR A 225 -8.66 -2.24 9.09
CA THR A 225 -7.62 -2.77 9.98
C THR A 225 -6.43 -3.27 9.18
N VAL A 226 -5.25 -2.81 9.52
CA VAL A 226 -3.96 -3.38 9.10
C VAL A 226 -3.43 -4.27 10.22
N LEU A 227 -3.15 -5.53 9.91
CA LEU A 227 -2.56 -6.51 10.82
C LEU A 227 -1.21 -6.94 10.28
N MET A 228 -0.12 -6.48 10.90
CA MET A 228 1.24 -6.88 10.55
C MET A 228 1.60 -8.17 11.28
N THR A 229 2.03 -9.18 10.54
CA THR A 229 2.41 -10.49 11.11
C THR A 229 3.81 -10.47 11.75
N SER A 230 4.63 -9.46 11.44
CA SER A 230 5.98 -9.29 11.98
C SER A 230 6.44 -7.84 11.81
N LEU A 231 7.41 -7.42 12.63
CA LEU A 231 8.21 -6.20 12.41
C LEU A 231 9.60 -6.49 11.84
N VAL A 232 9.87 -7.75 11.47
CA VAL A 232 11.15 -8.17 10.90
C VAL A 232 10.91 -8.72 9.51
N LYS A 233 11.73 -8.29 8.54
CA LYS A 233 11.66 -8.74 7.15
C LYS A 233 13.03 -9.02 6.56
N TYR A 234 13.06 -9.88 5.54
CA TYR A 234 14.26 -10.13 4.75
C TYR A 234 14.40 -9.07 3.65
N ASP A 235 15.55 -8.41 3.58
CA ASP A 235 15.81 -7.32 2.61
C ASP A 235 16.52 -7.77 1.33
N GLY A 236 16.65 -9.07 1.14
CA GLY A 236 17.41 -9.69 0.06
C GLY A 236 18.84 -10.10 0.46
N ARG A 237 19.32 -9.65 1.65
CA ARG A 237 20.64 -9.96 2.19
C ARG A 237 20.59 -10.48 3.62
N ARG A 238 19.78 -9.86 4.46
CA ARG A 238 19.66 -10.19 5.90
C ARG A 238 18.27 -9.91 6.43
N MET A 239 17.96 -10.49 7.56
CA MET A 239 16.80 -10.12 8.37
C MET A 239 17.05 -8.73 8.99
N ARG A 240 16.09 -7.83 8.90
CA ARG A 240 16.14 -6.52 9.53
C ARG A 240 14.76 -6.07 10.01
N HIS A 241 14.76 -5.16 10.95
CA HIS A 241 13.51 -4.51 11.34
C HIS A 241 12.93 -3.67 10.20
N VAL A 242 11.62 -3.60 10.15
CA VAL A 242 10.88 -2.64 9.33
C VAL A 242 11.27 -1.24 9.80
N SER A 243 11.63 -0.37 8.86
CA SER A 243 11.94 1.02 9.19
C SER A 243 10.66 1.79 9.58
N ALA A 244 10.80 2.89 10.32
CA ALA A 244 9.66 3.74 10.67
C ALA A 244 8.87 4.18 9.43
N ARG A 245 9.56 4.53 8.34
CA ARG A 245 8.93 4.88 7.06
C ARG A 245 8.08 3.75 6.52
N GLU A 246 8.64 2.54 6.39
CA GLU A 246 7.91 1.36 5.90
C GLU A 246 6.71 1.06 6.79
N PHE A 247 6.90 1.11 8.11
CA PHE A 247 5.82 0.92 9.07
C PHE A 247 4.67 1.91 8.85
N HIS A 248 4.97 3.21 8.76
CA HIS A 248 3.94 4.24 8.56
C HIS A 248 3.28 4.16 7.17
N GLN A 249 4.00 3.76 6.13
CA GLN A 249 3.41 3.53 4.81
C GLN A 249 2.40 2.37 4.83
N ILE A 250 2.71 1.29 5.56
CA ILE A 250 1.81 0.15 5.72
C ILE A 250 0.65 0.53 6.64
N ALA A 251 0.93 1.05 7.83
CA ALA A 251 -0.06 1.48 8.81
C ALA A 251 -1.01 2.55 8.26
N GLY A 252 -0.49 3.43 7.43
CA GLY A 252 -1.24 4.50 6.77
C GLY A 252 -2.40 4.03 5.90
N ARG A 253 -2.48 2.75 5.57
CA ARG A 253 -3.59 2.16 4.83
C ARG A 253 -4.82 1.89 5.68
N ALA A 254 -4.67 1.85 7.01
CA ALA A 254 -5.80 1.63 7.91
C ALA A 254 -6.70 2.88 8.01
N GLY A 255 -8.00 2.64 8.11
CA GLY A 255 -9.01 3.69 8.24
C GLY A 255 -9.45 4.28 6.89
N ARG A 256 -10.75 4.14 6.60
CA ARG A 256 -11.36 4.58 5.34
C ARG A 256 -11.93 5.99 5.50
N ALA A 257 -11.37 6.96 4.81
CA ALA A 257 -11.90 8.32 4.81
C ALA A 257 -13.37 8.32 4.34
N GLY A 258 -14.24 9.00 5.10
CA GLY A 258 -15.68 9.06 4.82
C GLY A 258 -16.50 7.84 5.31
N PHE A 259 -15.87 6.79 5.82
CA PHE A 259 -16.54 5.57 6.31
C PHE A 259 -16.18 5.23 7.75
N ASP A 260 -14.92 5.37 8.13
CA ASP A 260 -14.44 5.00 9.45
C ASP A 260 -14.11 6.25 10.27
N THR A 261 -14.40 6.19 11.55
CA THR A 261 -13.99 7.21 12.55
C THR A 261 -12.60 6.91 13.13
N VAL A 262 -12.18 5.65 13.09
CA VAL A 262 -10.88 5.16 13.55
C VAL A 262 -10.40 4.02 12.65
N GLY A 263 -9.12 4.04 12.29
CA GLY A 263 -8.42 2.93 11.66
C GLY A 263 -7.59 2.17 12.69
N PHE A 264 -7.46 0.87 12.52
CA PHE A 264 -6.78 0.00 13.47
C PHE A 264 -5.48 -0.54 12.88
N VAL A 265 -4.41 -0.44 13.65
CA VAL A 265 -3.11 -1.02 13.30
C VAL A 265 -2.73 -2.00 14.39
N ARG A 266 -2.56 -3.25 14.02
CA ARG A 266 -2.22 -4.35 14.92
C ARG A 266 -0.90 -4.96 14.48
N VAL A 267 -0.03 -5.24 15.43
CA VAL A 267 1.25 -5.90 15.19
C VAL A 267 1.31 -7.14 16.06
N LEU A 268 1.46 -8.30 15.43
CA LEU A 268 1.59 -9.55 16.17
C LEU A 268 2.98 -9.68 16.81
N ALA A 269 2.99 -10.14 18.03
CA ALA A 269 4.20 -10.60 18.70
C ALA A 269 4.78 -11.84 18.00
N PRO A 270 6.09 -12.05 18.03
CA PRO A 270 6.70 -13.30 17.60
C PRO A 270 6.14 -14.53 18.35
N GLU A 271 6.07 -15.67 17.68
CA GLU A 271 5.47 -16.90 18.27
C GLU A 271 6.04 -17.26 19.64
N HIS A 272 7.36 -17.11 19.85
CA HIS A 272 7.98 -17.40 21.13
C HIS A 272 7.49 -16.52 22.28
N GLU A 273 7.12 -15.26 22.03
CA GLU A 273 6.52 -14.37 23.03
C GLU A 273 5.08 -14.80 23.32
N VAL A 274 4.32 -15.17 22.30
CA VAL A 274 2.94 -15.67 22.44
C VAL A 274 2.91 -16.96 23.26
N ASP A 275 3.79 -17.91 22.98
CA ASP A 275 3.87 -19.18 23.69
C ASP A 275 4.30 -18.96 25.16
N ALA A 276 5.31 -18.11 25.41
CA ALA A 276 5.72 -17.75 26.77
C ALA A 276 4.60 -17.04 27.56
N ALA A 277 3.80 -16.20 26.93
CA ALA A 277 2.65 -15.57 27.57
C ALA A 277 1.55 -16.58 27.94
N ARG A 278 1.27 -17.54 27.05
CA ARG A 278 0.30 -18.61 27.27
C ARG A 278 0.73 -19.59 28.38
N GLU A 279 2.03 -19.90 28.47
CA GLU A 279 2.57 -20.70 29.57
C GLU A 279 2.43 -20.03 30.94
N ARG A 280 2.61 -18.70 31.00
CA ARG A 280 2.43 -17.93 32.25
C ARG A 280 0.96 -17.80 32.69
N ALA A 281 0.03 -17.93 31.75
CA ALA A 281 -1.41 -17.83 32.04
C ALA A 281 -2.06 -19.18 32.43
N ARG A 282 -1.33 -20.28 32.30
CA ARG A 282 -1.72 -21.63 32.76
C ARG A 282 -1.33 -21.88 34.22
#